data_72cc31f69d682436bcac098ea00bdef8
#
_entry.id   72cc31f69d682436bcac098ea00bdef8
#
_cell.length_a   1.000
_cell.length_b   1.000
_cell.length_c   1.000
_cell.angle_alpha   90.00
_cell.angle_beta   90.00
_cell.angle_gamma   90.00
#
_symmetry.space_group_name_H-M   'P 1'
#
loop_
_entity.id
_entity.type
_entity.pdbx_description
1 polymer ?
#
loop_
_entity_poly.entity_id
_entity_poly.type
_entity_poly.pdbx_seq_one_letter_code
_entity_poly.pdbx_strand_id
1 'polypeptide(L)'
;MAERTRREVAGDLTAAARIRNTAMRLFAARGFGATSIRAVAAAARVSAGLVQHHYRTKAELRRAVNEFVVRRIAEAVPPVSGAGSPPQVAAEIGRLITELFRGSPELFAYIRRSLLEGDATGLALFDGVVRLVHGRLQQLDADGAMRPGLDLQWAALHIVLLDAGALMLETAVNRQLDAPLLSDAGLERWSAATTALLTDGIFRAAPAARRSTQGERERRDDNARRDRQRRGRGRRRHRRP
;
A
#
# COMPACT_ATOMS: atom_id res chain seq x y z
N MET A 1 -9.41 -25.63 39.07
CA MET A 1 -10.53 -25.21 38.20
C MET A 1 -10.08 -24.14 37.15
N ALA A 2 -9.39 -23.07 37.54
CA ALA A 2 -8.92 -22.01 36.64
C ALA A 2 -7.95 -22.47 35.53
N GLU A 3 -7.05 -23.41 35.80
CA GLU A 3 -6.06 -23.93 34.84
C GLU A 3 -6.70 -24.80 33.75
N ARG A 4 -7.69 -25.61 34.10
CA ARG A 4 -8.47 -26.41 33.14
C ARG A 4 -9.26 -25.51 32.20
N THR A 5 -9.94 -24.48 32.72
CA THR A 5 -10.68 -23.50 31.94
C THR A 5 -9.75 -22.72 30.99
N ARG A 6 -8.56 -22.32 31.44
CA ARG A 6 -7.55 -21.64 30.61
C ARG A 6 -7.04 -22.54 29.47
N ARG A 7 -6.85 -23.83 29.72
CA ARG A 7 -6.42 -24.82 28.72
C ARG A 7 -7.51 -25.13 27.68
N GLU A 8 -8.78 -25.19 28.12
CA GLU A 8 -9.94 -25.36 27.22
C GLU A 8 -10.12 -24.13 26.30
N VAL A 9 -10.04 -22.93 26.85
CA VAL A 9 -10.10 -21.67 26.05
C VAL A 9 -8.93 -21.55 25.07
N ALA A 10 -7.70 -21.90 25.48
CA ALA A 10 -6.54 -21.91 24.62
C ALA A 10 -6.67 -22.94 23.48
N GLY A 11 -7.23 -24.13 23.79
CA GLY A 11 -7.51 -25.17 22.81
C GLY A 11 -8.57 -24.75 21.79
N ASP A 12 -9.59 -24.04 22.22
CA ASP A 12 -10.68 -23.54 21.40
C ASP A 12 -10.21 -22.42 20.45
N LEU A 13 -9.40 -21.47 20.95
CA LEU A 13 -8.75 -20.44 20.11
C LEU A 13 -7.84 -21.06 19.05
N THR A 14 -7.12 -22.15 19.39
CA THR A 14 -6.28 -22.89 18.45
C THR A 14 -7.11 -23.61 17.39
N ALA A 15 -8.29 -24.13 17.74
CA ALA A 15 -9.22 -24.76 16.81
C ALA A 15 -9.82 -23.73 15.84
N ALA A 16 -10.27 -22.59 16.32
CA ALA A 16 -10.78 -21.50 15.49
C ALA A 16 -9.72 -21.03 14.46
N ALA A 17 -8.47 -20.82 14.91
CA ALA A 17 -7.37 -20.44 14.03
C ALA A 17 -7.07 -21.50 12.96
N ARG A 18 -7.06 -22.80 13.35
CA ARG A 18 -6.86 -23.91 12.42
C ARG A 18 -7.97 -24.01 11.39
N ILE A 19 -9.23 -23.86 11.78
CA ILE A 19 -10.39 -23.84 10.89
C ILE A 19 -10.27 -22.69 9.89
N ARG A 20 -10.00 -21.46 10.38
CA ARG A 20 -9.82 -20.27 9.56
C ARG A 20 -8.70 -20.42 8.54
N ASN A 21 -7.52 -20.87 8.96
CA ASN A 21 -6.36 -21.04 8.09
C ASN A 21 -6.61 -22.15 7.03
N THR A 22 -7.31 -23.22 7.43
CA THR A 22 -7.73 -24.27 6.49
C THR A 22 -8.74 -23.77 5.48
N ALA A 23 -9.72 -22.97 5.93
CA ALA A 23 -10.68 -22.33 5.04
C ALA A 23 -10.00 -21.39 4.03
N MET A 24 -9.04 -20.57 4.47
CA MET A 24 -8.26 -19.69 3.60
C MET A 24 -7.60 -20.48 2.46
N ARG A 25 -6.92 -21.59 2.76
CA ARG A 25 -6.27 -22.45 1.74
C ARG A 25 -7.30 -23.05 0.77
N LEU A 26 -8.43 -23.54 1.28
CA LEU A 26 -9.47 -24.13 0.43
C LEU A 26 -10.17 -23.08 -0.44
N PHE A 27 -10.45 -21.90 0.08
CA PHE A 27 -10.99 -20.79 -0.70
C PHE A 27 -10.01 -20.33 -1.78
N ALA A 28 -8.71 -20.25 -1.47
CA ALA A 28 -7.67 -19.95 -2.45
C ALA A 28 -7.65 -20.98 -3.60
N ALA A 29 -7.67 -22.28 -3.25
CA ALA A 29 -7.51 -23.36 -4.23
C ALA A 29 -8.76 -23.61 -5.06
N ARG A 30 -9.95 -23.60 -4.46
CA ARG A 30 -11.22 -24.06 -5.06
C ARG A 30 -12.23 -22.94 -5.29
N GLY A 31 -11.99 -21.77 -4.69
CA GLY A 31 -12.96 -20.68 -4.64
C GLY A 31 -13.97 -20.82 -3.50
N PHE A 32 -14.63 -19.71 -3.21
CA PHE A 32 -15.65 -19.68 -2.14
C PHE A 32 -16.86 -20.57 -2.48
N GLY A 33 -17.39 -20.46 -3.70
CA GLY A 33 -18.58 -21.22 -4.12
C GLY A 33 -18.43 -22.72 -3.93
N ALA A 34 -17.31 -23.30 -4.41
CA ALA A 34 -17.06 -24.75 -4.42
C ALA A 34 -16.59 -25.32 -3.07
N THR A 35 -16.33 -24.49 -2.05
CA THR A 35 -15.87 -24.94 -0.73
C THR A 35 -17.06 -25.05 0.23
N SER A 36 -17.32 -26.23 0.81
CA SER A 36 -18.36 -26.45 1.83
C SER A 36 -17.79 -26.42 3.25
N ILE A 37 -18.64 -26.16 4.24
CA ILE A 37 -18.27 -26.27 5.67
C ILE A 37 -17.79 -27.68 6.01
N ARG A 38 -18.39 -28.73 5.42
CA ARG A 38 -17.95 -30.12 5.60
C ARG A 38 -16.54 -30.33 5.06
N ALA A 39 -16.22 -29.76 3.91
CA ALA A 39 -14.88 -29.86 3.34
C ALA A 39 -13.84 -29.16 4.23
N VAL A 40 -14.18 -27.97 4.80
CA VAL A 40 -13.33 -27.27 5.76
C VAL A 40 -13.13 -28.11 7.03
N ALA A 41 -14.21 -28.68 7.58
CA ALA A 41 -14.16 -29.52 8.77
C ALA A 41 -13.24 -30.73 8.58
N ALA A 42 -13.43 -31.47 7.48
CA ALA A 42 -12.62 -32.63 7.14
C ALA A 42 -11.13 -32.27 7.01
N ALA A 43 -10.82 -31.19 6.26
CA ALA A 43 -9.44 -30.74 6.06
C ALA A 43 -8.80 -30.17 7.35
N ALA A 44 -9.58 -29.53 8.21
CA ALA A 44 -9.14 -29.04 9.51
C ALA A 44 -9.07 -30.14 10.59
N ARG A 45 -9.51 -31.38 10.27
CA ARG A 45 -9.61 -32.53 11.20
C ARG A 45 -10.45 -32.20 12.44
N VAL A 46 -11.63 -31.63 12.22
CA VAL A 46 -12.63 -31.30 13.25
C VAL A 46 -14.01 -31.73 12.79
N SER A 47 -15.00 -31.75 13.72
CA SER A 47 -16.40 -31.95 13.34
C SER A 47 -16.98 -30.73 12.64
N ALA A 48 -17.97 -30.95 11.77
CA ALA A 48 -18.72 -29.85 11.17
C ALA A 48 -19.44 -28.99 12.23
N GLY A 49 -19.90 -29.60 13.31
CA GLY A 49 -20.50 -28.90 14.45
C GLY A 49 -19.51 -27.94 15.12
N LEU A 50 -18.22 -28.31 15.27
CA LEU A 50 -17.20 -27.42 15.82
C LEU A 50 -16.92 -26.24 14.88
N VAL A 51 -16.93 -26.45 13.55
CA VAL A 51 -16.82 -25.34 12.61
C VAL A 51 -17.99 -24.38 12.77
N GLN A 52 -19.24 -24.90 12.89
CA GLN A 52 -20.43 -24.07 13.06
C GLN A 52 -20.51 -23.42 14.45
N HIS A 53 -19.89 -24.00 15.46
CA HIS A 53 -19.75 -23.37 16.78
C HIS A 53 -18.90 -22.10 16.70
N HIS A 54 -17.77 -22.14 16.01
CA HIS A 54 -16.89 -20.97 15.84
C HIS A 54 -17.37 -19.97 14.78
N TYR A 55 -17.98 -20.48 13.70
CA TYR A 55 -18.40 -19.70 12.54
C TYR A 55 -19.78 -20.20 12.07
N ARG A 56 -20.83 -19.50 12.47
CA ARG A 56 -22.22 -19.92 12.26
C ARG A 56 -22.55 -20.16 10.77
N THR A 57 -21.92 -19.39 9.89
CA THR A 57 -22.12 -19.48 8.44
C THR A 57 -20.78 -19.52 7.70
N LYS A 58 -20.81 -20.03 6.45
CA LYS A 58 -19.65 -19.97 5.56
C LYS A 58 -19.23 -18.54 5.25
N ALA A 59 -20.19 -17.61 5.15
CA ALA A 59 -19.91 -16.18 4.95
C ALA A 59 -19.20 -15.55 6.15
N GLU A 60 -19.60 -15.92 7.37
CA GLU A 60 -18.91 -15.47 8.59
C GLU A 60 -17.48 -16.01 8.66
N LEU A 61 -17.27 -17.28 8.32
CA LEU A 61 -15.93 -17.86 8.23
C LEU A 61 -15.07 -17.10 7.19
N ARG A 62 -15.63 -16.76 6.01
CA ARG A 62 -14.91 -15.98 4.99
C ARG A 62 -14.56 -14.58 5.48
N ARG A 63 -15.47 -13.91 6.20
CA ARG A 63 -15.20 -12.61 6.83
C ARG A 63 -14.05 -12.69 7.83
N ALA A 64 -14.04 -13.72 8.69
CA ALA A 64 -12.93 -13.96 9.61
C ALA A 64 -11.59 -14.23 8.89
N VAL A 65 -11.62 -14.87 7.72
CA VAL A 65 -10.43 -15.02 6.86
C VAL A 65 -9.98 -13.66 6.34
N ASN A 66 -10.89 -12.81 5.83
CA ASN A 66 -10.55 -11.46 5.35
C ASN A 66 -9.91 -10.60 6.45
N GLU A 67 -10.52 -10.59 7.63
CA GLU A 67 -10.00 -9.86 8.80
C GLU A 67 -8.59 -10.36 9.20
N PHE A 68 -8.38 -11.67 9.13
CA PHE A 68 -7.07 -12.25 9.36
C PHE A 68 -6.04 -11.80 8.32
N VAL A 69 -6.41 -11.80 7.04
CA VAL A 69 -5.52 -11.37 5.95
C VAL A 69 -5.13 -9.91 6.11
N VAL A 70 -6.10 -9.01 6.33
CA VAL A 70 -5.82 -7.57 6.55
C VAL A 70 -4.92 -7.37 7.77
N ARG A 71 -5.19 -8.08 8.87
CA ARG A 71 -4.36 -8.03 10.08
C ARG A 71 -2.93 -8.53 9.80
N ARG A 72 -2.74 -9.62 9.05
CA ARG A 72 -1.42 -10.15 8.69
C ARG A 72 -0.60 -9.14 7.86
N ILE A 73 -1.26 -8.42 6.95
CA ILE A 73 -0.62 -7.32 6.19
C ILE A 73 -0.25 -6.18 7.15
N ALA A 74 -1.16 -5.80 8.05
CA ALA A 74 -0.92 -4.73 9.02
C ALA A 74 0.24 -5.03 9.99
N GLU A 75 0.37 -6.29 10.43
CA GLU A 75 1.45 -6.78 11.29
C GLU A 75 2.79 -6.83 10.55
N ALA A 76 2.77 -7.22 9.26
CA ALA A 76 3.97 -7.28 8.45
C ALA A 76 4.53 -5.90 8.11
N VAL A 77 3.66 -4.90 7.99
CA VAL A 77 4.04 -3.50 7.73
C VAL A 77 3.60 -2.65 8.92
N PRO A 78 4.39 -2.67 10.02
CA PRO A 78 4.09 -1.85 11.19
C PRO A 78 4.12 -0.35 10.84
N PRO A 79 3.60 0.52 11.72
CA PRO A 79 3.80 1.95 11.58
C PRO A 79 5.29 2.26 11.47
N VAL A 80 5.71 2.80 10.34
CA VAL A 80 7.08 3.28 10.17
C VAL A 80 7.09 4.70 10.71
N SER A 81 7.88 4.96 11.76
CA SER A 81 8.12 6.32 12.22
C SER A 81 8.89 7.07 11.14
N GLY A 82 8.48 8.32 10.82
CA GLY A 82 9.12 9.17 9.81
C GLY A 82 10.56 9.60 10.11
N ALA A 83 11.29 8.84 10.94
CA ALA A 83 12.67 9.12 11.33
C ALA A 83 13.71 8.90 10.21
N GLY A 84 13.30 8.35 9.04
CA GLY A 84 14.15 8.16 7.87
C GLY A 84 13.80 9.12 6.73
N SER A 85 14.68 9.23 5.73
CA SER A 85 14.31 9.93 4.50
C SER A 85 13.17 9.19 3.78
N PRO A 86 12.27 9.87 3.03
CA PRO A 86 11.17 9.23 2.31
C PRO A 86 11.58 8.02 1.46
N PRO A 87 12.71 8.03 0.73
CA PRO A 87 13.17 6.84 0.01
C PRO A 87 13.53 5.65 0.92
N GLN A 88 14.11 5.90 2.10
CA GLN A 88 14.44 4.83 3.06
C GLN A 88 13.18 4.21 3.65
N VAL A 89 12.17 5.02 3.98
CA VAL A 89 10.85 4.54 4.44
C VAL A 89 10.18 3.68 3.38
N ALA A 90 10.17 4.14 2.13
CA ALA A 90 9.57 3.39 1.01
C ALA A 90 10.31 2.06 0.75
N ALA A 91 11.65 2.07 0.78
CA ALA A 91 12.45 0.85 0.60
C ALA A 91 12.21 -0.17 1.73
N GLU A 92 12.09 0.28 2.97
CA GLU A 92 11.79 -0.59 4.12
C GLU A 92 10.39 -1.21 4.00
N ILE A 93 9.37 -0.44 3.64
CA ILE A 93 8.03 -0.95 3.37
C ILE A 93 8.07 -1.99 2.23
N GLY A 94 8.76 -1.69 1.14
CA GLY A 94 8.93 -2.62 0.02
C GLY A 94 9.59 -3.93 0.43
N ARG A 95 10.61 -3.88 1.27
CA ARG A 95 11.27 -5.07 1.84
C ARG A 95 10.29 -5.90 2.69
N LEU A 96 9.54 -5.27 3.58
CA LEU A 96 8.58 -5.94 4.45
C LEU A 96 7.45 -6.62 3.66
N ILE A 97 6.95 -5.96 2.63
CA ILE A 97 5.95 -6.54 1.71
C ILE A 97 6.54 -7.74 0.97
N THR A 98 7.77 -7.63 0.47
CA THR A 98 8.48 -8.73 -0.20
C THR A 98 8.64 -9.94 0.73
N GLU A 99 9.01 -9.73 1.99
CA GLU A 99 9.12 -10.80 2.98
C GLU A 99 7.76 -11.44 3.29
N LEU A 100 6.69 -10.64 3.36
CA LEU A 100 5.34 -11.17 3.54
C LEU A 100 4.93 -12.07 2.36
N PHE A 101 5.22 -11.66 1.11
CA PHE A 101 4.97 -12.47 -0.09
C PHE A 101 5.73 -13.80 -0.04
N ARG A 102 7.02 -13.74 0.28
CA ARG A 102 7.88 -14.93 0.39
C ARG A 102 7.41 -15.89 1.48
N GLY A 103 7.00 -15.37 2.62
CA GLY A 103 6.59 -16.15 3.79
C GLY A 103 5.14 -16.63 3.79
N SER A 104 4.29 -16.16 2.87
CA SER A 104 2.84 -16.41 2.93
C SER A 104 2.18 -16.58 1.56
N PRO A 105 2.63 -17.53 0.73
CA PRO A 105 2.10 -17.69 -0.63
C PRO A 105 0.59 -18.01 -0.66
N GLU A 106 0.07 -18.75 0.34
CA GLU A 106 -1.35 -19.06 0.42
C GLU A 106 -2.22 -17.82 0.72
N LEU A 107 -1.69 -16.82 1.43
CA LEU A 107 -2.36 -15.56 1.70
C LEU A 107 -2.59 -14.79 0.38
N PHE A 108 -1.57 -14.72 -0.46
CA PHE A 108 -1.67 -14.04 -1.76
C PHE A 108 -2.53 -14.80 -2.76
N ALA A 109 -2.47 -16.14 -2.76
CA ALA A 109 -3.37 -16.97 -3.54
C ALA A 109 -4.84 -16.71 -3.15
N TYR A 110 -5.13 -16.53 -1.86
CA TYR A 110 -6.45 -16.18 -1.36
C TYR A 110 -6.87 -14.77 -1.79
N ILE A 111 -6.00 -13.76 -1.64
CA ILE A 111 -6.27 -12.38 -2.06
C ILE A 111 -6.62 -12.37 -3.56
N ARG A 112 -5.75 -12.93 -4.40
CA ARG A 112 -5.96 -13.02 -5.85
C ARG A 112 -7.30 -13.65 -6.17
N ARG A 113 -7.61 -14.80 -5.57
CA ARG A 113 -8.87 -15.51 -5.83
C ARG A 113 -10.08 -14.68 -5.41
N SER A 114 -10.04 -14.07 -4.23
CA SER A 114 -11.12 -13.23 -3.72
C SER A 114 -11.41 -12.01 -4.59
N LEU A 115 -10.36 -11.36 -5.10
CA LEU A 115 -10.51 -10.23 -6.02
C LEU A 115 -11.07 -10.64 -7.37
N LEU A 116 -10.64 -11.80 -7.92
CA LEU A 116 -11.15 -12.32 -9.19
C LEU A 116 -12.61 -12.78 -9.09
N GLU A 117 -13.07 -13.25 -7.93
CA GLU A 117 -14.49 -13.59 -7.71
C GLU A 117 -15.37 -12.35 -7.68
N GLY A 118 -14.86 -11.19 -7.26
CA GLY A 118 -15.52 -9.89 -7.37
C GLY A 118 -16.83 -9.74 -6.59
N ASP A 119 -17.12 -10.66 -5.67
CA ASP A 119 -18.31 -10.58 -4.84
C ASP A 119 -18.15 -9.58 -3.68
N ALA A 120 -19.24 -9.26 -2.99
CA ALA A 120 -19.25 -8.27 -1.90
C ALA A 120 -18.18 -8.55 -0.81
N THR A 121 -17.88 -9.84 -0.54
CA THR A 121 -16.88 -10.22 0.47
C THR A 121 -15.44 -10.03 -0.06
N GLY A 122 -15.20 -10.29 -1.34
CA GLY A 122 -13.93 -10.01 -2.01
C GLY A 122 -13.67 -8.51 -2.09
N LEU A 123 -14.69 -7.72 -2.44
CA LEU A 123 -14.61 -6.25 -2.42
C LEU A 123 -14.36 -5.71 -1.01
N ALA A 124 -14.97 -6.27 0.03
CA ALA A 124 -14.69 -5.88 1.41
C ALA A 124 -13.24 -6.15 1.84
N LEU A 125 -12.59 -7.19 1.28
CA LEU A 125 -11.14 -7.42 1.47
C LEU A 125 -10.32 -6.29 0.85
N PHE A 126 -10.61 -5.93 -0.40
CA PHE A 126 -9.96 -4.81 -1.08
C PHE A 126 -10.11 -3.50 -0.28
N ASP A 127 -11.33 -3.16 0.13
CA ASP A 127 -11.61 -1.99 0.96
C ASP A 127 -10.82 -2.01 2.28
N GLY A 128 -10.67 -3.18 2.89
CA GLY A 128 -9.87 -3.36 4.12
C GLY A 128 -8.40 -3.03 3.90
N VAL A 129 -7.82 -3.49 2.79
CA VAL A 129 -6.42 -3.21 2.44
C VAL A 129 -6.24 -1.72 2.09
N VAL A 130 -7.15 -1.14 1.30
CA VAL A 130 -7.11 0.30 0.96
C VAL A 130 -7.17 1.16 2.23
N ARG A 131 -8.08 0.87 3.16
CA ARG A 131 -8.16 1.60 4.44
C ARG A 131 -6.87 1.49 5.25
N LEU A 132 -6.25 0.31 5.28
CA LEU A 132 -4.98 0.11 5.96
C LEU A 132 -3.88 0.98 5.37
N VAL A 133 -3.71 0.94 4.03
CA VAL A 133 -2.70 1.73 3.32
C VAL A 133 -2.97 3.22 3.50
N HIS A 134 -4.22 3.66 3.31
CA HIS A 134 -4.60 5.07 3.49
C HIS A 134 -4.27 5.57 4.91
N GLY A 135 -4.59 4.80 5.96
CA GLY A 135 -4.24 5.16 7.34
C GLY A 135 -2.71 5.27 7.56
N ARG A 136 -1.90 4.43 6.87
CA ARG A 136 -0.43 4.55 6.91
C ARG A 136 0.07 5.81 6.21
N LEU A 137 -0.49 6.15 5.07
CA LEU A 137 -0.15 7.38 4.35
C LEU A 137 -0.52 8.62 5.16
N GLN A 138 -1.66 8.62 5.86
CA GLN A 138 -2.04 9.71 6.77
C GLN A 138 -1.04 9.90 7.91
N GLN A 139 -0.50 8.82 8.48
CA GLN A 139 0.54 8.90 9.50
C GLN A 139 1.84 9.51 8.93
N LEU A 140 2.29 9.05 7.76
CA LEU A 140 3.47 9.58 7.09
C LEU A 140 3.29 11.06 6.68
N ASP A 141 2.09 11.46 6.29
CA ASP A 141 1.78 12.87 5.98
C ASP A 141 1.83 13.75 7.22
N ALA A 142 1.28 13.29 8.34
CA ALA A 142 1.35 13.97 9.63
C ALA A 142 2.80 14.13 10.13
N ASP A 143 3.67 13.15 9.83
CA ASP A 143 5.11 13.18 10.13
C ASP A 143 5.92 14.05 9.13
N GLY A 144 5.25 14.65 8.11
CA GLY A 144 5.88 15.47 7.09
C GLY A 144 6.71 14.69 6.07
N ALA A 145 6.56 13.36 5.99
CA ALA A 145 7.28 12.50 5.08
C ALA A 145 6.68 12.46 3.66
N MET A 146 5.47 13.00 3.48
CA MET A 146 4.77 12.99 2.19
C MET A 146 4.94 14.31 1.44
N ARG A 147 4.76 14.25 0.13
CA ARG A 147 4.77 15.45 -0.73
C ARG A 147 3.53 16.31 -0.44
N PRO A 148 3.68 17.62 -0.17
CA PRO A 148 2.53 18.50 0.09
C PRO A 148 1.50 18.47 -1.03
N GLY A 149 0.22 18.41 -0.66
CA GLY A 149 -0.90 18.44 -1.62
C GLY A 149 -1.16 17.12 -2.35
N LEU A 150 -0.56 16.01 -1.90
CA LEU A 150 -0.86 14.69 -2.43
C LEU A 150 -2.27 14.25 -2.02
N ASP A 151 -3.05 13.76 -2.98
CA ASP A 151 -4.31 13.08 -2.70
C ASP A 151 -4.03 11.70 -2.11
N LEU A 152 -4.14 11.60 -0.77
CA LEU A 152 -3.81 10.36 -0.04
C LEU A 152 -4.76 9.20 -0.36
N GLN A 153 -6.01 9.51 -0.74
CA GLN A 153 -6.97 8.47 -1.14
C GLN A 153 -6.54 7.84 -2.46
N TRP A 154 -6.20 8.66 -3.47
CA TRP A 154 -5.68 8.17 -4.74
C TRP A 154 -4.31 7.52 -4.61
N ALA A 155 -3.44 8.05 -3.76
CA ALA A 155 -2.15 7.43 -3.49
C ALA A 155 -2.32 6.01 -2.91
N ALA A 156 -3.22 5.83 -1.93
CA ALA A 156 -3.54 4.51 -1.38
C ALA A 156 -4.11 3.56 -2.44
N LEU A 157 -5.05 4.04 -3.27
CA LEU A 157 -5.61 3.25 -4.37
C LEU A 157 -4.53 2.84 -5.38
N HIS A 158 -3.64 3.76 -5.78
CA HIS A 158 -2.58 3.44 -6.72
C HIS A 158 -1.64 2.37 -6.18
N ILE A 159 -1.21 2.46 -4.92
CA ILE A 159 -0.35 1.44 -4.28
C ILE A 159 -1.05 0.08 -4.30
N VAL A 160 -2.30 0.01 -3.81
CA VAL A 160 -3.05 -1.25 -3.77
C VAL A 160 -3.32 -1.81 -5.16
N LEU A 161 -3.61 -0.97 -6.16
CA LEU A 161 -3.84 -1.40 -7.54
C LEU A 161 -2.57 -1.91 -8.22
N LEU A 162 -1.40 -1.33 -7.95
CA LEU A 162 -0.12 -1.83 -8.46
C LEU A 162 0.12 -3.26 -7.95
N ASP A 163 -0.06 -3.48 -6.64
CA ASP A 163 0.15 -4.79 -6.03
C ASP A 163 -0.92 -5.80 -6.45
N ALA A 164 -2.20 -5.42 -6.36
CA ALA A 164 -3.31 -6.29 -6.75
C ALA A 164 -3.27 -6.62 -8.25
N GLY A 165 -2.96 -5.64 -9.10
CA GLY A 165 -2.84 -5.84 -10.55
C GLY A 165 -1.73 -6.82 -10.91
N ALA A 166 -0.57 -6.71 -10.28
CA ALA A 166 0.53 -7.65 -10.46
C ALA A 166 0.13 -9.08 -10.07
N LEU A 167 -0.56 -9.24 -8.93
CA LEU A 167 -1.06 -10.55 -8.47
C LEU A 167 -2.15 -11.13 -9.35
N MET A 168 -3.13 -10.33 -9.75
CA MET A 168 -4.25 -10.78 -10.58
C MET A 168 -3.78 -11.20 -11.97
N LEU A 169 -2.81 -10.47 -12.53
CA LEU A 169 -2.27 -10.68 -13.86
C LEU A 169 -0.92 -11.43 -13.85
N GLU A 170 -0.59 -12.12 -12.76
CA GLU A 170 0.70 -12.83 -12.57
C GLU A 170 1.14 -13.61 -13.79
N THR A 171 0.25 -14.40 -14.40
CA THR A 171 0.54 -15.18 -15.59
C THR A 171 0.94 -14.32 -16.79
N ALA A 172 0.27 -13.17 -16.98
CA ALA A 172 0.58 -12.24 -18.05
C ALA A 172 1.89 -11.48 -17.78
N VAL A 173 2.10 -11.08 -16.53
CA VAL A 173 3.32 -10.40 -16.07
C VAL A 173 4.53 -11.31 -16.24
N ASN A 174 4.42 -12.59 -15.83
CA ASN A 174 5.51 -13.56 -15.97
C ASN A 174 5.95 -13.81 -17.43
N ARG A 175 5.09 -13.54 -18.42
CA ARG A 175 5.47 -13.62 -19.85
C ARG A 175 6.36 -12.46 -20.30
N GLN A 176 6.44 -11.40 -19.53
CA GLN A 176 7.23 -10.19 -19.81
C GLN A 176 8.51 -10.11 -18.97
N LEU A 177 8.72 -11.08 -18.08
CA LEU A 177 9.84 -11.09 -17.15
C LEU A 177 10.76 -12.30 -17.41
N ASP A 178 12.06 -12.11 -17.16
CA ASP A 178 13.07 -13.17 -17.26
C ASP A 178 12.98 -14.18 -16.09
N ALA A 179 12.41 -13.73 -14.95
CA ALA A 179 12.16 -14.57 -13.79
C ALA A 179 10.70 -14.41 -13.32
N PRO A 180 10.05 -15.47 -12.80
CA PRO A 180 8.69 -15.36 -12.30
C PRO A 180 8.54 -14.27 -11.23
N LEU A 181 7.44 -13.51 -11.28
CA LEU A 181 7.15 -12.41 -10.36
C LEU A 181 7.30 -12.80 -8.88
N LEU A 182 6.77 -13.96 -8.50
CA LEU A 182 6.78 -14.44 -7.12
C LEU A 182 8.03 -15.29 -6.77
N SER A 183 9.04 -15.35 -7.64
CA SER A 183 10.37 -15.86 -7.27
C SER A 183 11.14 -14.82 -6.46
N ASP A 184 12.19 -15.22 -5.75
CA ASP A 184 13.02 -14.28 -4.98
C ASP A 184 13.54 -13.14 -5.84
N ALA A 185 14.12 -13.42 -7.00
CA ALA A 185 14.62 -12.43 -7.95
C ALA A 185 13.50 -11.54 -8.51
N GLY A 186 12.33 -12.12 -8.80
CA GLY A 186 11.16 -11.39 -9.27
C GLY A 186 10.63 -10.41 -8.23
N LEU A 187 10.47 -10.86 -6.99
CA LEU A 187 10.02 -10.05 -5.87
C LEU A 187 10.99 -8.89 -5.55
N GLU A 188 12.30 -9.14 -5.55
CA GLU A 188 13.31 -8.12 -5.33
C GLU A 188 13.26 -7.04 -6.43
N ARG A 189 13.21 -7.47 -7.70
CA ARG A 189 13.10 -6.57 -8.85
C ARG A 189 11.81 -5.76 -8.81
N TRP A 190 10.69 -6.39 -8.50
CA TRP A 190 9.40 -5.71 -8.38
C TRP A 190 9.40 -4.69 -7.26
N SER A 191 9.88 -5.05 -6.06
CA SER A 191 9.99 -4.14 -4.92
C SER A 191 10.85 -2.91 -5.25
N ALA A 192 12.02 -3.11 -5.87
CA ALA A 192 12.90 -2.02 -6.27
C ALA A 192 12.25 -1.10 -7.31
N ALA A 193 11.59 -1.66 -8.33
CA ALA A 193 10.91 -0.89 -9.37
C ALA A 193 9.72 -0.10 -8.82
N THR A 194 8.92 -0.70 -7.95
CA THR A 194 7.78 -0.04 -7.30
C THR A 194 8.25 1.07 -6.37
N THR A 195 9.30 0.83 -5.58
CA THR A 195 9.88 1.85 -4.71
C THR A 195 10.38 3.04 -5.53
N ALA A 196 11.15 2.82 -6.60
CA ALA A 196 11.63 3.89 -7.46
C ALA A 196 10.46 4.68 -8.11
N LEU A 197 9.41 3.97 -8.57
CA LEU A 197 8.22 4.62 -9.12
C LEU A 197 7.51 5.52 -8.10
N LEU A 198 7.37 5.05 -6.85
CA LEU A 198 6.67 5.79 -5.79
C LEU A 198 7.50 6.98 -5.27
N THR A 199 8.83 6.87 -5.22
CA THR A 199 9.71 7.91 -4.68
C THR A 199 10.13 8.94 -5.72
N ASP A 200 10.52 8.49 -6.91
CA ASP A 200 11.16 9.31 -7.93
C ASP A 200 10.20 9.67 -9.08
N GLY A 201 9.14 8.88 -9.26
CA GLY A 201 8.23 8.97 -10.41
C GLY A 201 8.86 8.42 -11.70
N ILE A 202 8.10 8.51 -12.82
CA ILE A 202 8.53 8.05 -14.15
C ILE A 202 9.21 9.17 -14.93
N PHE A 203 8.78 10.42 -14.71
CA PHE A 203 9.27 11.58 -15.44
C PHE A 203 10.23 12.39 -14.58
N ARG A 204 11.31 12.85 -15.17
CA ARG A 204 12.16 13.86 -14.53
C ARG A 204 11.33 15.10 -14.24
N ALA A 205 11.42 15.61 -13.02
CA ALA A 205 10.94 16.96 -12.75
C ALA A 205 11.62 17.91 -13.74
N ALA A 206 10.83 18.71 -14.47
CA ALA A 206 11.40 19.78 -15.28
C ALA A 206 12.31 20.60 -14.37
N PRO A 207 13.56 20.92 -14.78
CA PRO A 207 14.41 21.81 -14.01
C PRO A 207 13.59 23.05 -13.71
N ALA A 208 13.45 23.40 -12.44
CA ALA A 208 12.67 24.57 -12.01
C ALA A 208 13.09 25.71 -12.92
N ALA A 209 12.15 26.23 -13.74
CA ALA A 209 12.43 27.29 -14.68
C ALA A 209 13.15 28.35 -13.86
N ARG A 210 14.45 28.60 -14.16
CA ARG A 210 15.22 29.66 -13.51
C ARG A 210 14.34 30.88 -13.67
N ARG A 211 13.67 31.27 -12.59
CA ARG A 211 12.92 32.54 -12.57
C ARG A 211 13.90 33.52 -13.10
N SER A 212 13.61 34.01 -14.32
CA SER A 212 14.55 34.78 -15.10
C SER A 212 14.92 36.00 -14.26
N THR A 213 16.14 36.01 -13.74
CA THR A 213 16.81 37.20 -13.20
C THR A 213 16.87 38.31 -14.23
N GLN A 214 16.41 38.03 -15.45
CA GLN A 214 16.31 38.95 -16.55
C GLN A 214 15.23 40.02 -16.29
N GLY A 215 14.06 39.66 -15.76
CA GLY A 215 13.02 40.64 -15.39
C GLY A 215 13.41 41.49 -14.17
N GLU A 216 14.26 41.02 -13.27
CA GLU A 216 14.80 41.82 -12.18
C GLU A 216 15.96 42.73 -12.67
N ARG A 217 16.76 42.28 -13.63
CA ARG A 217 17.78 43.12 -14.28
C ARG A 217 17.16 44.21 -15.10
N GLU A 218 16.13 43.91 -15.91
CA GLU A 218 15.39 44.90 -16.68
C GLU A 218 14.69 45.93 -15.78
N ARG A 219 14.07 45.51 -14.69
CA ARG A 219 13.48 46.44 -13.71
C ARG A 219 14.52 47.29 -12.97
N ARG A 220 15.70 46.75 -12.68
CA ARG A 220 16.81 47.52 -12.12
C ARG A 220 17.37 48.52 -13.11
N ASP A 221 17.54 48.14 -14.36
CA ASP A 221 18.04 49.03 -15.41
C ASP A 221 17.01 50.14 -15.77
N ASP A 222 15.72 49.82 -15.78
CA ASP A 222 14.67 50.81 -16.01
C ASP A 222 14.56 51.83 -14.83
N ASN A 223 14.70 51.33 -13.61
CA ASN A 223 14.75 52.21 -12.42
C ASN A 223 16.00 53.10 -12.40
N ALA A 224 17.14 52.54 -12.78
CA ALA A 224 18.39 53.33 -12.91
C ALA A 224 18.36 54.38 -14.01
N ARG A 225 17.66 54.10 -15.14
CA ARG A 225 17.39 55.08 -16.23
C ARG A 225 16.47 56.20 -15.78
N ARG A 226 15.41 55.89 -15.02
CA ARG A 226 14.47 56.90 -14.50
C ARG A 226 15.13 57.81 -13.46
N ASP A 227 16.04 57.28 -12.63
CA ASP A 227 16.76 58.06 -11.65
C ASP A 227 17.80 59.02 -12.29
N ARG A 228 18.48 58.60 -13.37
CA ARG A 228 19.37 59.45 -14.16
C ARG A 228 18.64 60.59 -14.86
N GLN A 229 17.42 60.31 -15.41
CA GLN A 229 16.61 61.36 -16.02
C GLN A 229 16.09 62.37 -14.99
N ARG A 230 15.73 61.92 -13.78
CA ARG A 230 15.31 62.86 -12.70
C ARG A 230 16.45 63.77 -12.27
N ARG A 231 17.66 63.24 -12.10
CA ARG A 231 18.86 64.04 -11.71
C ARG A 231 19.29 64.97 -12.82
N GLY A 232 19.11 64.60 -14.09
CA GLY A 232 19.44 65.48 -15.23
C GLY A 232 18.51 66.70 -15.36
N ARG A 233 17.21 66.53 -15.02
CA ARG A 233 16.23 67.64 -15.04
C ARG A 233 16.39 68.61 -13.86
N GLY A 234 16.92 68.19 -12.72
CA GLY A 234 17.18 69.03 -11.54
C GLY A 234 18.32 70.02 -11.73
N ARG A 235 19.34 69.64 -12.52
CA ARG A 235 20.52 70.50 -12.81
C ARG A 235 20.27 71.61 -13.85
N ARG A 236 19.20 71.58 -14.62
CA ARG A 236 18.86 72.62 -15.63
C ARG A 236 18.00 73.76 -15.05
N ARG A 237 17.49 73.64 -13.83
CA ARG A 237 16.67 74.72 -13.21
C ARG A 237 17.46 75.74 -12.41
N HIS A 238 18.79 75.58 -12.26
CA HIS A 238 19.63 76.53 -11.50
C HIS A 238 20.62 77.33 -12.33
N ARG A 239 20.39 77.42 -13.67
CA ARG A 239 21.14 78.35 -14.50
C ARG A 239 20.17 79.16 -15.38
N ARG A 240 19.67 80.26 -14.82
CA ARG A 240 19.30 81.46 -15.55
C ARG A 240 19.64 82.64 -14.63
N PRO A 241 20.22 83.69 -15.25
CA PRO A 241 20.72 84.88 -14.56
C PRO A 241 19.61 85.74 -14.02
#